data_4af0ed2f24f087bf6858c56c47250c61
#
_entry.id   4af0ed2f24f087bf6858c56c47250c61
#
_cell.length_a   1.000
_cell.length_b   1.000
_cell.length_c   1.000
_cell.angle_alpha   90.00
_cell.angle_beta   90.00
_cell.angle_gamma   90.00
#
_symmetry.space_group_name_H-M   'P 1'
#
loop_
_entity.id
_entity.type
_entity.pdbx_description
1 polymer ?
#
loop_
_entity_poly.entity_id
_entity_poly.type
_entity_poly.pdbx_seq_one_letter_code
_entity_poly.pdbx_strand_id
1 'polypeptide(L)'
;MGASDYKMPPIQNTVGLNNEYIMFIDSEIDLTDKEVLMWYYEKLLSVATFAYYNKTHITFAHSFEWENEDPDDEMIAAFIEFPQIIGTTEILRCKIGLMKTVACLQVVLLNKEELEKLMEIGPIAFSDYLYPEDDSSIAHFLTERHRSEKF
;
A
#
# COMPACT_ATOMS: atom_id res chain seq x y z
N MET A 1 -7.13 17.61 2.39
CA MET A 1 -6.18 17.57 1.26
C MET A 1 -5.83 16.11 1.06
N GLY A 2 -6.11 15.52 -0.10
CA GLY A 2 -5.83 14.11 -0.39
C GLY A 2 -4.42 13.92 -0.97
N ALA A 3 -3.92 12.68 -0.96
CA ALA A 3 -2.62 12.37 -1.56
C ALA A 3 -2.56 12.77 -3.04
N SER A 4 -3.66 12.65 -3.75
CA SER A 4 -3.79 13.04 -5.17
C SER A 4 -3.68 14.55 -5.44
N ASP A 5 -3.65 15.40 -4.42
CA ASP A 5 -3.40 16.84 -4.61
C ASP A 5 -1.92 17.10 -4.96
N TYR A 6 -1.03 16.20 -4.62
CA TYR A 6 0.35 16.23 -5.06
C TYR A 6 0.51 15.55 -6.42
N LYS A 7 0.96 16.31 -7.41
CA LYS A 7 1.34 15.78 -8.71
C LYS A 7 2.79 15.31 -8.64
N MET A 8 2.98 14.02 -8.66
CA MET A 8 4.31 13.42 -8.63
C MET A 8 5.14 13.79 -9.86
N PRO A 9 6.47 13.82 -9.75
CA PRO A 9 7.36 14.06 -10.88
C PRO A 9 7.08 13.08 -12.04
N PRO A 10 7.27 13.50 -13.29
CA PRO A 10 7.13 12.60 -14.44
C PRO A 10 8.24 11.55 -14.45
N ILE A 11 7.91 10.35 -14.92
CA ILE A 11 8.86 9.28 -15.17
C ILE A 11 9.08 9.20 -16.67
N GLN A 12 10.34 9.31 -17.14
CA GLN A 12 10.72 9.04 -18.54
C GLN A 12 9.73 9.61 -19.58
N ASN A 13 9.42 10.89 -19.52
CA ASN A 13 8.50 11.59 -20.42
C ASN A 13 6.99 11.28 -20.22
N THR A 14 6.61 10.59 -19.18
CA THR A 14 5.19 10.43 -18.82
C THR A 14 4.69 11.62 -18.00
N VAL A 15 3.39 11.87 -18.04
CA VAL A 15 2.76 12.86 -17.16
C VAL A 15 2.84 12.37 -15.73
N GLY A 16 3.22 13.24 -14.80
CA GLY A 16 3.25 12.90 -13.36
C GLY A 16 1.91 12.36 -12.89
N LEU A 17 1.99 11.32 -12.07
CA LEU A 17 0.82 10.62 -11.53
C LEU A 17 0.21 11.37 -10.35
N ASN A 18 -1.09 11.17 -10.16
CA ASN A 18 -1.82 11.55 -8.96
C ASN A 18 -2.43 10.27 -8.39
N ASN A 19 -2.07 9.91 -7.18
CA ASN A 19 -2.54 8.68 -6.55
C ASN A 19 -3.34 8.98 -5.28
N GLU A 20 -4.31 8.13 -5.01
CA GLU A 20 -4.89 7.92 -3.69
C GLU A 20 -4.53 6.52 -3.22
N TYR A 21 -4.41 6.35 -1.90
CA TYR A 21 -3.98 5.10 -1.31
C TYR A 21 -5.08 4.56 -0.40
N ILE A 22 -5.30 3.25 -0.50
CA ILE A 22 -6.23 2.51 0.35
C ILE A 22 -5.49 1.39 1.05
N MET A 23 -5.98 1.01 2.20
CA MET A 23 -5.49 -0.12 2.97
C MET A 23 -6.68 -0.99 3.35
N PHE A 24 -6.59 -2.28 3.12
CA PHE A 24 -7.58 -3.23 3.58
C PHE A 24 -7.12 -3.77 4.94
N ILE A 25 -8.02 -3.74 5.89
CA ILE A 25 -7.79 -4.13 7.28
C ILE A 25 -8.75 -5.28 7.59
N ASP A 26 -8.29 -6.27 8.34
CA ASP A 26 -9.12 -7.38 8.74
C ASP A 26 -10.36 -6.88 9.51
N SER A 27 -11.50 -7.45 9.21
CA SER A 27 -12.79 -7.08 9.82
C SER A 27 -12.88 -7.38 11.31
N GLU A 28 -11.99 -8.22 11.83
CA GLU A 28 -11.90 -8.53 13.26
C GLU A 28 -11.14 -7.47 14.05
N ILE A 29 -10.43 -6.55 13.37
CA ILE A 29 -9.72 -5.45 14.00
C ILE A 29 -10.70 -4.39 14.51
N ASP A 30 -10.62 -4.09 15.79
CA ASP A 30 -11.45 -3.06 16.42
C ASP A 30 -10.93 -1.65 16.13
N LEU A 31 -11.43 -1.04 15.08
CA LEU A 31 -11.10 0.35 14.72
C LEU A 31 -11.80 1.40 15.60
N THR A 32 -12.61 1.01 16.60
CA THR A 32 -13.11 1.95 17.60
C THR A 32 -12.08 2.25 18.68
N ASP A 33 -11.08 1.37 18.83
CA ASP A 33 -9.89 1.65 19.62
C ASP A 33 -9.04 2.72 18.91
N LYS A 34 -8.83 3.84 19.61
CA LYS A 34 -8.11 5.00 19.05
C LYS A 34 -6.64 4.73 18.80
N GLU A 35 -5.99 3.91 19.60
CA GLU A 35 -4.58 3.58 19.42
C GLU A 35 -4.40 2.72 18.17
N VAL A 36 -5.27 1.73 18.00
CA VAL A 36 -5.30 0.88 16.81
C VAL A 36 -5.58 1.71 15.56
N LEU A 37 -6.62 2.53 15.58
CA LEU A 37 -6.97 3.41 14.45
C LEU A 37 -5.84 4.36 14.09
N MET A 38 -5.19 4.98 15.09
CA MET A 38 -4.09 5.91 14.87
C MET A 38 -2.88 5.23 14.26
N TRP A 39 -2.56 4.00 14.68
CA TRP A 39 -1.47 3.23 14.10
C TRP A 39 -1.68 3.02 12.57
N TYR A 40 -2.87 2.55 12.16
CA TYR A 40 -3.18 2.38 10.74
C TYR A 40 -3.16 3.70 9.97
N TYR A 41 -3.71 4.76 10.59
CA TYR A 41 -3.72 6.09 10.00
C TYR A 41 -2.29 6.61 9.75
N GLU A 42 -1.40 6.46 10.71
CA GLU A 42 -0.01 6.91 10.60
C GLU A 42 0.75 6.15 9.50
N LYS A 43 0.57 4.83 9.40
CA LYS A 43 1.16 4.04 8.31
C LYS A 43 0.66 4.50 6.95
N LEU A 44 -0.65 4.65 6.78
CA LEU A 44 -1.22 5.13 5.53
C LEU A 44 -0.81 6.57 5.20
N LEU A 45 -0.72 7.44 6.20
CA LEU A 45 -0.26 8.82 6.04
C LEU A 45 1.20 8.87 5.59
N SER A 46 2.06 8.04 6.16
CA SER A 46 3.47 7.92 5.78
C SER A 46 3.62 7.56 4.30
N VAL A 47 2.85 6.58 3.82
CA VAL A 47 2.79 6.23 2.40
C VAL A 47 2.29 7.40 1.55
N ALA A 48 1.16 8.00 1.93
CA ALA A 48 0.51 9.06 1.17
C ALA A 48 1.37 10.32 1.02
N THR A 49 2.25 10.57 1.99
CA THR A 49 3.11 11.77 2.01
C THR A 49 4.53 11.51 1.52
N PHE A 50 4.95 10.26 1.39
CA PHE A 50 6.32 9.88 1.01
C PHE A 50 6.77 10.53 -0.29
N ALA A 51 5.94 10.46 -1.33
CA ALA A 51 6.27 11.03 -2.64
C ALA A 51 6.47 12.56 -2.57
N TYR A 52 5.68 13.24 -1.75
CA TYR A 52 5.78 14.69 -1.56
C TYR A 52 7.10 15.09 -0.88
N TYR A 53 7.43 14.45 0.24
CA TYR A 53 8.63 14.79 1.01
C TYR A 53 9.91 14.40 0.28
N ASN A 54 9.93 13.27 -0.41
CA ASN A 54 11.11 12.76 -1.10
C ASN A 54 11.24 13.24 -2.54
N LYS A 55 10.30 14.07 -3.04
CA LYS A 55 10.30 14.58 -4.42
C LYS A 55 10.40 13.45 -5.46
N THR A 56 9.73 12.35 -5.20
CA THR A 56 9.75 11.14 -6.02
C THR A 56 8.35 10.76 -6.48
N HIS A 57 8.23 9.61 -7.10
CA HIS A 57 6.95 9.02 -7.47
C HIS A 57 6.78 7.66 -6.81
N ILE A 58 5.55 7.31 -6.51
CA ILE A 58 5.14 5.99 -6.05
C ILE A 58 4.07 5.48 -7.00
N THR A 59 4.19 4.24 -7.43
CA THR A 59 3.22 3.55 -8.28
C THR A 59 3.20 2.06 -7.95
N PHE A 60 2.41 1.30 -8.70
CA PHE A 60 2.39 -0.16 -8.62
C PHE A 60 3.80 -0.76 -8.62
N ALA A 61 4.00 -1.81 -7.87
CA ALA A 61 5.24 -2.57 -7.71
C ALA A 61 6.40 -1.81 -7.03
N HIS A 62 6.14 -0.65 -6.45
CA HIS A 62 7.10 0.01 -5.59
C HIS A 62 6.97 -0.47 -4.15
N SER A 63 8.11 -0.51 -3.47
CA SER A 63 8.18 -0.72 -2.03
C SER A 63 9.10 0.32 -1.40
N PHE A 64 8.92 0.56 -0.13
CA PHE A 64 9.82 1.35 0.69
C PHE A 64 9.70 0.93 2.14
N GLU A 65 10.78 1.07 2.87
CA GLU A 65 10.87 0.75 4.29
C GLU A 65 11.00 2.03 5.12
N TRP A 66 10.71 1.92 6.39
CA TRP A 66 10.90 2.96 7.38
C TRP A 66 11.51 2.37 8.66
N GLU A 67 12.11 3.22 9.44
CA GLU A 67 12.54 2.87 10.78
C GLU A 67 11.35 2.96 11.73
N ASN A 68 11.06 1.86 12.44
CA ASN A 68 10.05 1.88 13.49
C ASN A 68 10.65 2.45 14.78
N GLU A 69 9.95 3.40 15.38
CA GLU A 69 10.30 3.90 16.72
C GLU A 69 9.90 2.89 17.80
N ASP A 70 8.84 2.11 17.55
CA ASP A 70 8.37 1.04 18.44
C ASP A 70 9.01 -0.29 18.01
N PRO A 71 9.86 -0.90 18.84
CA PRO A 71 10.50 -2.18 18.53
C PRO A 71 9.52 -3.36 18.45
N ASP A 72 8.33 -3.21 19.03
CA ASP A 72 7.27 -4.23 18.99
C ASP A 72 6.40 -4.12 17.73
N ASP A 73 6.59 -3.08 16.92
CA ASP A 73 5.90 -2.93 15.63
C ASP A 73 6.64 -3.72 14.54
N GLU A 74 6.05 -4.81 14.13
CA GLU A 74 6.64 -5.72 13.12
C GLU A 74 6.58 -5.16 11.69
N MET A 75 5.69 -4.18 11.43
CA MET A 75 5.47 -3.66 10.07
C MET A 75 6.49 -2.58 9.72
N ILE A 76 7.53 -2.97 9.01
CA ILE A 76 8.69 -2.13 8.70
C ILE A 76 8.69 -1.57 7.28
N ALA A 77 7.79 -2.03 6.41
CA ALA A 77 7.76 -1.61 5.02
C ALA A 77 6.34 -1.55 4.46
N ALA A 78 6.19 -0.94 3.30
CA ALA A 78 5.00 -1.02 2.48
C ALA A 78 5.33 -1.48 1.06
N PHE A 79 4.44 -2.26 0.50
CA PHE A 79 4.38 -2.62 -0.91
C PHE A 79 3.13 -2.01 -1.54
N ILE A 80 3.27 -1.46 -2.74
CA ILE A 80 2.20 -0.77 -3.44
C ILE A 80 1.64 -1.66 -4.54
N GLU A 81 0.36 -2.02 -4.39
CA GLU A 81 -0.33 -2.99 -5.23
C GLU A 81 -1.57 -2.36 -5.88
N PHE A 82 -2.10 -3.00 -6.90
CA PHE A 82 -3.45 -2.73 -7.38
C PHE A 82 -4.49 -3.31 -6.41
N PRO A 83 -5.64 -2.63 -6.18
CA PRO A 83 -6.70 -3.15 -5.32
C PRO A 83 -7.30 -4.45 -5.89
N GLN A 84 -6.87 -5.60 -5.39
CA GLN A 84 -7.30 -6.92 -5.88
C GLN A 84 -8.67 -7.35 -5.33
N ILE A 85 -9.01 -6.90 -4.12
CA ILE A 85 -10.25 -7.28 -3.42
C ILE A 85 -11.48 -6.62 -4.05
N ILE A 86 -11.29 -5.52 -4.76
CA ILE A 86 -12.37 -4.81 -5.41
C ILE A 86 -12.55 -5.40 -6.81
N GLY A 87 -13.51 -6.28 -6.99
CA GLY A 87 -13.77 -7.03 -8.25
C GLY A 87 -14.13 -6.19 -9.47
N THR A 88 -13.74 -4.92 -9.51
CA THR A 88 -13.95 -4.01 -10.64
C THR A 88 -12.71 -3.14 -10.89
N THR A 89 -12.28 -3.11 -12.14
CA THR A 89 -11.18 -2.24 -12.59
C THR A 89 -11.59 -0.76 -12.66
N GLU A 90 -12.87 -0.42 -12.51
CA GLU A 90 -13.37 0.95 -12.60
C GLU A 90 -12.86 1.84 -11.46
N ILE A 91 -12.60 1.25 -10.28
CA ILE A 91 -12.10 1.99 -9.10
C ILE A 91 -10.61 2.29 -9.22
N LEU A 92 -9.87 1.56 -10.06
CA LEU A 92 -8.44 1.74 -10.22
C LEU A 92 -8.05 3.11 -10.79
N ARG A 93 -8.97 3.77 -11.50
CA ARG A 93 -8.72 5.10 -12.07
C ARG A 93 -9.99 5.94 -12.03
N CYS A 94 -9.99 6.97 -11.22
CA CYS A 94 -11.06 7.95 -11.15
C CYS A 94 -10.71 9.21 -11.94
N LYS A 95 -11.62 9.67 -12.80
CA LYS A 95 -11.51 11.01 -13.39
C LYS A 95 -12.11 12.04 -12.46
N ILE A 96 -11.30 13.00 -12.06
CA ILE A 96 -11.75 14.15 -11.25
C ILE A 96 -11.78 15.38 -12.15
N GLY A 97 -12.99 15.82 -12.51
CA GLY A 97 -13.17 16.90 -13.47
C GLY A 97 -12.73 16.53 -14.89
N LEU A 98 -12.34 17.53 -15.68
CA LEU A 98 -12.04 17.35 -17.11
C LEU A 98 -10.63 16.83 -17.40
N MET A 99 -9.67 17.00 -16.46
CA MET A 99 -8.24 16.80 -16.79
C MET A 99 -7.43 16.01 -15.75
N LYS A 100 -8.01 15.65 -14.60
CA LYS A 100 -7.27 14.91 -13.56
C LYS A 100 -7.72 13.46 -13.52
N THR A 101 -6.79 12.55 -13.76
CA THR A 101 -6.99 11.11 -13.50
C THR A 101 -6.21 10.74 -12.25
N VAL A 102 -6.88 10.10 -11.31
CA VAL A 102 -6.30 9.62 -10.06
C VAL A 102 -6.31 8.10 -10.10
N ALA A 103 -5.16 7.49 -9.82
CA ALA A 103 -5.07 6.05 -9.59
C ALA A 103 -5.33 5.76 -8.11
N CYS A 104 -6.13 4.74 -7.83
CA CYS A 104 -6.29 4.20 -6.50
C CYS A 104 -5.38 2.99 -6.36
N LEU A 105 -4.47 3.03 -5.39
CA LEU A 105 -3.48 1.99 -5.15
C LEU A 105 -3.66 1.42 -3.73
N GLN A 106 -3.47 0.12 -3.61
CA GLN A 106 -3.51 -0.57 -2.32
C GLN A 106 -2.14 -0.51 -1.65
N VAL A 107 -2.15 -0.27 -0.36
CA VAL A 107 -0.98 -0.39 0.51
C VAL A 107 -1.05 -1.73 1.23
N VAL A 108 -0.03 -2.54 1.05
CA VAL A 108 0.20 -3.77 1.82
C VAL A 108 1.37 -3.50 2.75
N LEU A 109 1.16 -3.59 4.06
CA LEU A 109 2.25 -3.48 5.02
C LEU A 109 3.01 -4.79 5.07
N LEU A 110 4.32 -4.70 5.20
CA LEU A 110 5.21 -5.86 5.21
C LEU A 110 6.01 -5.91 6.51
N ASN A 111 6.12 -7.11 7.06
CA ASN A 111 7.13 -7.42 8.07
C ASN A 111 8.48 -7.69 7.42
N LYS A 112 9.48 -7.99 8.23
CA LYS A 112 10.86 -8.18 7.76
C LYS A 112 10.99 -9.37 6.79
N GLU A 113 10.34 -10.49 7.09
CA GLU A 113 10.44 -11.71 6.28
C GLU A 113 9.77 -11.52 4.92
N GLU A 114 8.63 -10.86 4.90
CA GLU A 114 7.92 -10.51 3.67
C GLU A 114 8.73 -9.52 2.80
N LEU A 115 9.39 -8.56 3.43
CA LEU A 115 10.28 -7.63 2.73
C LEU A 115 11.49 -8.37 2.14
N GLU A 116 12.12 -9.26 2.90
CA GLU A 116 13.22 -10.10 2.41
C GLU A 116 12.74 -10.98 1.24
N LYS A 117 11.54 -11.54 1.33
CA LYS A 117 10.94 -12.32 0.23
C LYS A 117 10.69 -11.47 -1.01
N LEU A 118 10.14 -10.27 -0.84
CA LEU A 118 9.97 -9.31 -1.93
C LEU A 118 11.31 -9.00 -2.64
N MET A 119 12.36 -8.79 -1.86
CA MET A 119 13.70 -8.52 -2.39
C MET A 119 14.32 -9.73 -3.11
N GLU A 120 14.00 -10.94 -2.66
CA GLU A 120 14.46 -12.18 -3.28
C GLU A 120 13.83 -12.43 -4.65
N ILE A 121 12.48 -12.37 -4.73
CA ILE A 121 11.74 -12.78 -5.93
C ILE A 121 11.33 -11.63 -6.85
N GLY A 122 11.44 -10.42 -6.37
CA GLY A 122 11.06 -9.20 -7.10
C GLY A 122 9.56 -8.88 -7.03
N PRO A 123 9.19 -7.63 -7.36
CA PRO A 123 7.85 -7.11 -7.04
C PRO A 123 6.72 -7.80 -7.82
N ILE A 124 6.94 -8.24 -9.05
CA ILE A 124 5.89 -8.90 -9.84
C ILE A 124 5.60 -10.30 -9.30
N ALA A 125 6.67 -11.10 -9.07
CA ALA A 125 6.49 -12.43 -8.49
C ALA A 125 5.99 -12.36 -7.04
N PHE A 126 6.28 -11.28 -6.31
CA PHE A 126 5.76 -11.05 -4.98
C PHE A 126 4.25 -10.72 -5.01
N SER A 127 3.78 -9.98 -6.01
CA SER A 127 2.35 -9.78 -6.21
C SER A 127 1.62 -11.13 -6.40
N ASP A 128 2.14 -12.01 -7.28
CA ASP A 128 1.59 -13.36 -7.47
C ASP A 128 1.65 -14.19 -6.18
N TYR A 129 2.71 -14.02 -5.39
CA TYR A 129 2.87 -14.70 -4.09
C TYR A 129 1.83 -14.23 -3.05
N LEU A 130 1.49 -12.93 -3.03
CA LEU A 130 0.44 -12.40 -2.16
C LEU A 130 -0.97 -12.88 -2.56
N TYR A 131 -1.18 -13.25 -3.84
CA TYR A 131 -2.47 -13.61 -4.40
C TYR A 131 -2.42 -14.97 -5.14
N PRO A 132 -2.13 -16.07 -4.44
CA PRO A 132 -2.08 -17.37 -5.08
C PRO A 132 -3.47 -17.76 -5.62
N GLU A 133 -3.50 -18.22 -6.88
CA GLU A 133 -4.76 -18.51 -7.60
C GLU A 133 -5.63 -19.57 -6.89
N ASP A 134 -5.01 -20.48 -6.13
CA ASP A 134 -5.68 -21.59 -5.46
C ASP A 134 -6.13 -21.27 -4.02
N ASP A 135 -5.78 -20.10 -3.48
CA ASP A 135 -6.12 -19.72 -2.12
C ASP A 135 -7.26 -18.70 -2.11
N SER A 136 -8.42 -19.14 -1.67
CA SER A 136 -9.57 -18.25 -1.44
C SER A 136 -9.39 -17.36 -0.21
N SER A 137 -8.31 -17.54 0.57
CA SER A 137 -8.02 -16.69 1.70
C SER A 137 -7.52 -15.33 1.22
N ILE A 138 -8.25 -14.29 1.57
CA ILE A 138 -7.82 -12.90 1.36
C ILE A 138 -6.88 -12.42 2.46
N ALA A 139 -6.46 -13.31 3.35
CA ALA A 139 -5.66 -13.00 4.52
C ALA A 139 -4.29 -12.36 4.18
N HIS A 140 -3.73 -12.69 3.02
CA HIS A 140 -2.44 -12.16 2.59
C HIS A 140 -2.44 -10.67 2.26
N PHE A 141 -3.62 -10.08 2.02
CA PHE A 141 -3.71 -8.65 1.70
C PHE A 141 -4.27 -7.82 2.83
N LEU A 142 -4.82 -8.47 3.84
CA LEU A 142 -5.33 -7.80 5.00
C LEU A 142 -4.16 -7.40 5.88
N THR A 143 -4.08 -6.12 6.16
CA THR A 143 -3.04 -5.58 7.00
C THR A 143 -3.40 -5.80 8.46
N GLU A 144 -2.62 -6.63 9.14
CA GLU A 144 -2.66 -6.85 10.58
C GLU A 144 -1.39 -6.26 11.21
N ARG A 145 -1.51 -5.70 12.41
CA ARG A 145 -0.36 -5.12 13.13
C ARG A 145 0.66 -6.19 13.51
N HIS A 146 0.17 -7.37 13.89
CA HIS A 146 0.97 -8.53 14.23
C HIS A 146 0.56 -9.67 13.31
N ARG A 147 1.17 -9.71 12.15
CA ARG A 147 0.94 -10.78 11.19
C ARG A 147 1.88 -11.93 11.53
N SER A 148 1.45 -12.77 12.49
CA SER A 148 2.19 -13.99 12.78
C SER A 148 2.13 -14.94 11.59
N GLU A 149 3.30 -15.32 11.07
CA GLU A 149 3.61 -16.55 10.31
C GLU A 149 2.42 -17.24 9.60
N LYS A 150 1.84 -16.58 8.63
CA LYS A 150 0.86 -17.22 7.72
C LYS A 150 1.48 -17.60 6.37
N PHE A 151 2.82 -17.51 6.26
CA PHE A 151 3.55 -17.81 5.03
C PHE A 151 4.50 -18.97 5.21
#